data_adb9b1636498cca32494df70833360fc
#
_entry.id   adb9b1636498cca32494df70833360fc
#
_cell.length_a   1.000
_cell.length_b   1.000
_cell.length_c   1.000
_cell.angle_alpha   90.00
_cell.angle_beta   90.00
_cell.angle_gamma   90.00
#
_symmetry.space_group_name_H-M   'P 1'
#
loop_
_entity.id
_entity.type
_entity.pdbx_description
1 polymer ?
#
loop_
_entity_poly.entity_id
_entity_poly.type
_entity_poly.pdbx_seq_one_letter_code
_entity_poly.pdbx_strand_id
1 'polypeptide(L)'
;MFKSVKTGLGLACVLAVMAGCSSTDTDDTAQQEMAQQPEPVVETAPEPETAVPLDNVVYFDFDQSLLKPETRELLIQHADRLRGSAQAVRLEGHADELGTREYNLALGERRANAVRDFLVLQGVDAASLEVISYGEERPAQAGSSESARAMNRRVVIVK
;
A
#
# COMPACT_ATOMS: atom_id res chain seq x y z
N MET A 1 7.53 32.73 26.84
CA MET A 1 7.73 34.11 26.41
C MET A 1 7.47 34.20 24.92
N PHE A 2 6.52 35.12 24.60
CA PHE A 2 6.28 35.74 23.29
C PHE A 2 5.61 34.87 22.19
N LYS A 3 4.61 35.33 21.47
CA LYS A 3 3.54 36.33 21.61
C LYS A 3 2.48 35.98 20.57
N SER A 4 1.25 36.07 20.99
CA SER A 4 0.03 36.08 20.16
C SER A 4 0.04 37.33 19.24
N VAL A 5 -0.43 37.17 17.98
CA VAL A 5 -0.98 38.31 17.22
C VAL A 5 -2.30 37.87 16.61
N LYS A 6 -3.33 38.59 17.05
CA LYS A 6 -4.70 38.67 16.54
C LYS A 6 -4.81 39.76 15.47
N THR A 7 -5.99 39.79 14.85
CA THR A 7 -6.66 40.87 14.08
C THR A 7 -6.54 40.72 12.57
N GLY A 8 -7.60 40.88 11.78
CA GLY A 8 -8.93 41.44 11.92
C GLY A 8 -9.70 41.25 10.60
N LEU A 9 -10.96 41.08 10.61
CA LEU A 9 -12.14 41.90 10.43
C LEU A 9 -12.23 42.74 9.14
N GLY A 10 -13.31 42.51 8.34
CA GLY A 10 -13.77 43.35 7.22
C GLY A 10 -14.69 42.55 6.30
N LEU A 11 -15.95 42.47 6.44
CA LEU A 11 -17.13 43.33 6.33
C LEU A 11 -17.29 43.99 4.94
N ALA A 12 -18.37 43.62 4.24
CA ALA A 12 -19.36 44.41 3.49
C ALA A 12 -19.90 43.61 2.28
N CYS A 13 -21.10 43.15 2.33
CA CYS A 13 -22.38 43.70 1.83
C CYS A 13 -22.30 44.45 0.51
N VAL A 14 -23.02 43.94 -0.50
CA VAL A 14 -23.94 44.75 -1.30
C VAL A 14 -25.00 43.85 -1.98
N LEU A 15 -26.26 44.15 -1.63
CA LEU A 15 -27.50 43.74 -2.29
C LEU A 15 -27.72 44.59 -3.56
N ALA A 16 -28.17 43.98 -4.65
CA ALA A 16 -28.93 44.73 -5.68
C ALA A 16 -30.02 43.80 -6.24
N VAL A 17 -31.23 44.15 -5.91
CA VAL A 17 -32.49 43.71 -6.50
C VAL A 17 -32.76 44.55 -7.76
N MET A 18 -33.14 43.94 -8.84
CA MET A 18 -33.94 44.60 -9.88
C MET A 18 -34.96 43.60 -10.45
N ALA A 19 -36.20 43.93 -10.17
CA ALA A 19 -37.39 43.40 -10.81
C ALA A 19 -37.59 44.10 -12.17
N GLY A 20 -38.11 43.37 -13.12
CA GLY A 20 -38.56 43.93 -14.40
C GLY A 20 -39.50 42.95 -15.11
N CYS A 21 -40.81 43.11 -14.84
CA CYS A 21 -41.88 42.52 -15.65
C CYS A 21 -41.99 43.28 -16.98
N SER A 22 -42.24 42.61 -18.07
CA SER A 22 -43.18 43.10 -19.09
C SER A 22 -43.62 41.97 -20.03
N SER A 23 -44.94 41.84 -20.09
CA SER A 23 -45.73 40.99 -20.98
C SER A 23 -45.70 41.51 -22.43
N THR A 24 -45.84 40.66 -23.41
CA THR A 24 -46.88 40.77 -24.49
C THR A 24 -46.85 39.54 -25.40
N ASP A 25 -48.07 39.13 -25.72
CA ASP A 25 -48.56 38.08 -26.59
C ASP A 25 -48.02 38.10 -28.02
N THR A 26 -48.01 36.99 -28.68
CA THR A 26 -48.85 36.49 -29.77
C THR A 26 -48.10 35.49 -30.64
N ASP A 27 -48.76 34.35 -30.79
CA ASP A 27 -49.09 33.53 -31.97
C ASP A 27 -48.02 32.65 -32.68
N ASP A 28 -48.36 31.40 -32.60
CA ASP A 28 -48.48 30.36 -33.64
C ASP A 28 -47.28 30.04 -34.53
N THR A 29 -46.76 28.89 -34.37
CA THR A 29 -46.65 27.82 -35.40
C THR A 29 -45.89 26.62 -34.82
N ALA A 30 -46.57 25.47 -34.87
CA ALA A 30 -46.07 24.18 -34.52
C ALA A 30 -44.88 23.75 -35.35
N GLN A 31 -43.75 23.45 -34.66
CA GLN A 31 -42.81 22.46 -35.14
C GLN A 31 -42.32 21.63 -33.93
N GLN A 32 -42.75 20.38 -33.95
CA GLN A 32 -42.25 19.33 -33.09
C GLN A 32 -40.77 19.13 -33.43
N GLU A 33 -39.92 19.65 -32.61
CA GLU A 33 -38.54 19.23 -32.56
C GLU A 33 -38.41 18.30 -31.37
N MET A 34 -38.20 17.00 -31.69
CA MET A 34 -37.96 15.94 -30.72
C MET A 34 -36.79 16.35 -29.85
N ALA A 35 -37.09 16.73 -28.61
CA ALA A 35 -36.09 16.86 -27.58
C ALA A 35 -35.50 15.48 -27.32
N GLN A 36 -34.30 15.24 -27.84
CA GLN A 36 -33.45 14.14 -27.38
C GLN A 36 -33.09 14.40 -25.91
N GLN A 37 -33.75 13.64 -25.09
CA GLN A 37 -33.43 13.51 -23.68
C GLN A 37 -32.00 12.97 -23.61
N PRO A 38 -31.06 13.68 -22.96
CA PRO A 38 -29.73 13.08 -22.73
C PRO A 38 -29.90 11.86 -21.86
N GLU A 39 -29.48 10.70 -22.38
CA GLU A 39 -29.38 9.48 -21.60
C GLU A 39 -28.50 9.75 -20.38
N PRO A 40 -28.87 9.27 -19.19
CA PRO A 40 -28.00 9.38 -18.02
C PRO A 40 -26.71 8.64 -18.32
N VAL A 41 -25.60 9.38 -18.40
CA VAL A 41 -24.26 8.80 -18.38
C VAL A 41 -24.16 8.04 -17.06
N VAL A 42 -24.28 6.73 -17.13
CA VAL A 42 -23.97 5.85 -16.02
C VAL A 42 -22.47 5.99 -15.81
N GLU A 43 -22.10 6.83 -14.86
CA GLU A 43 -20.76 6.89 -14.31
C GLU A 43 -20.47 5.51 -13.70
N THR A 44 -19.83 4.68 -14.53
CA THR A 44 -19.39 3.35 -14.08
C THR A 44 -18.38 3.61 -12.97
N ALA A 45 -18.82 3.41 -11.74
CA ALA A 45 -17.92 3.35 -10.60
C ALA A 45 -16.77 2.41 -10.98
N PRO A 46 -15.50 2.78 -10.72
CA PRO A 46 -14.39 1.90 -11.00
C PRO A 46 -14.64 0.58 -10.29
N GLU A 47 -14.73 -0.51 -11.06
CA GLU A 47 -14.72 -1.86 -10.53
C GLU A 47 -13.53 -1.95 -9.56
N PRO A 48 -13.71 -2.53 -8.36
CA PRO A 48 -12.59 -2.72 -7.46
C PRO A 48 -11.54 -3.54 -8.21
N GLU A 49 -10.41 -2.91 -8.54
CA GLU A 49 -9.26 -3.58 -9.11
C GLU A 49 -9.00 -4.82 -8.27
N THR A 50 -9.22 -6.00 -8.84
CA THR A 50 -8.89 -7.27 -8.21
C THR A 50 -7.41 -7.24 -7.93
N ALA A 51 -7.06 -6.95 -6.68
CA ALA A 51 -5.68 -6.83 -6.24
C ALA A 51 -4.94 -8.11 -6.59
N VAL A 52 -4.05 -8.03 -7.58
CA VAL A 52 -3.18 -9.16 -7.96
C VAL A 52 -2.53 -9.69 -6.68
N PRO A 53 -2.63 -11.00 -6.38
CA PRO A 53 -1.99 -11.56 -5.19
C PRO A 53 -0.48 -11.33 -5.30
N LEU A 54 0.09 -10.57 -4.36
CA LEU A 54 1.52 -10.39 -4.26
C LEU A 54 2.14 -11.64 -3.64
N ASP A 55 3.30 -12.03 -4.17
CA ASP A 55 4.12 -13.04 -3.51
C ASP A 55 4.54 -12.50 -2.13
N ASN A 56 4.30 -13.28 -1.10
CA ASN A 56 4.62 -12.93 0.28
C ASN A 56 5.91 -13.59 0.78
N VAL A 57 6.71 -14.14 -0.12
CA VAL A 57 7.99 -14.78 0.19
C VAL A 57 9.12 -14.08 -0.55
N VAL A 58 10.18 -13.75 0.16
CA VAL A 58 11.42 -13.19 -0.40
C VAL A 58 12.59 -14.12 -0.12
N TYR A 59 13.47 -14.32 -1.10
CA TYR A 59 14.57 -15.27 -1.04
C TYR A 59 15.92 -14.58 -0.97
N PHE A 60 16.89 -15.28 -0.34
CA PHE A 60 18.24 -14.77 -0.12
C PHE A 60 19.29 -15.75 -0.67
N ASP A 61 20.44 -15.19 -1.00
CA ASP A 61 21.61 -16.01 -1.35
C ASP A 61 22.22 -16.67 -0.10
N PHE A 62 23.08 -17.65 -0.35
CA PHE A 62 23.77 -18.37 0.72
C PHE A 62 24.53 -17.38 1.60
N ASP A 63 24.33 -17.52 2.90
CA ASP A 63 24.96 -16.68 3.95
C ASP A 63 24.75 -15.17 3.81
N GLN A 64 23.73 -14.74 3.06
CA GLN A 64 23.42 -13.33 2.83
C GLN A 64 22.11 -12.91 3.49
N SER A 65 22.06 -11.63 3.89
CA SER A 65 20.84 -10.91 4.28
C SER A 65 20.60 -9.67 3.42
N LEU A 66 21.33 -9.52 2.30
CA LEU A 66 21.19 -8.42 1.37
C LEU A 66 19.94 -8.62 0.50
N LEU A 67 19.12 -7.58 0.38
CA LEU A 67 17.93 -7.57 -0.49
C LEU A 67 18.35 -7.40 -1.95
N LYS A 68 17.94 -8.34 -2.79
CA LYS A 68 18.13 -8.28 -4.24
C LYS A 68 17.27 -7.18 -4.87
N PRO A 69 17.61 -6.67 -6.06
CA PRO A 69 16.80 -5.65 -6.74
C PRO A 69 15.33 -6.07 -6.93
N GLU A 70 15.08 -7.29 -7.41
CA GLU A 70 13.74 -7.85 -7.61
C GLU A 70 12.97 -7.96 -6.29
N THR A 71 13.64 -8.31 -5.20
CA THR A 71 13.05 -8.34 -3.86
C THR A 71 12.62 -6.95 -3.41
N ARG A 72 13.43 -5.92 -3.70
CA ARG A 72 13.08 -4.53 -3.34
C ARG A 72 11.84 -4.04 -4.09
N GLU A 73 11.70 -4.38 -5.37
CA GLU A 73 10.51 -4.06 -6.17
C GLU A 73 9.25 -4.70 -5.58
N LEU A 74 9.33 -5.97 -5.20
CA LEU A 74 8.24 -6.66 -4.50
C LEU A 74 7.90 -6.00 -3.17
N LEU A 75 8.90 -5.63 -2.37
CA LEU A 75 8.72 -4.98 -1.08
C LEU A 75 8.15 -3.57 -1.20
N ILE A 76 8.43 -2.83 -2.27
CA ILE A 76 7.78 -1.53 -2.56
C ILE A 76 6.27 -1.74 -2.73
N GLN A 77 5.85 -2.75 -3.49
CA GLN A 77 4.42 -3.06 -3.67
C GLN A 77 3.75 -3.48 -2.35
N HIS A 78 4.47 -4.21 -1.48
CA HIS A 78 3.98 -4.49 -0.13
C HIS A 78 3.86 -3.23 0.71
N ALA A 79 4.86 -2.35 0.67
CA ALA A 79 4.84 -1.09 1.41
C ALA A 79 3.66 -0.20 0.97
N ASP A 80 3.37 -0.11 -0.34
CA ASP A 80 2.24 0.66 -0.86
C ASP A 80 0.89 0.19 -0.28
N ARG A 81 0.74 -1.12 -0.08
CA ARG A 81 -0.47 -1.70 0.53
C ARG A 81 -0.52 -1.56 2.05
N LEU A 82 0.62 -1.45 2.69
CA LEU A 82 0.74 -1.40 4.16
C LEU A 82 0.76 0.03 4.70
N ARG A 83 1.17 1.02 3.91
CA ARG A 83 1.18 2.42 4.32
C ARG A 83 -0.21 2.89 4.72
N GLY A 84 -0.33 3.45 5.92
CA GLY A 84 -1.61 3.90 6.47
C GLY A 84 -2.55 2.78 6.92
N SER A 85 -2.13 1.51 6.82
CA SER A 85 -2.87 0.37 7.35
C SER A 85 -2.51 0.14 8.82
N ALA A 86 -3.51 -0.14 9.65
CA ALA A 86 -3.30 -0.58 11.04
C ALA A 86 -3.04 -2.11 11.14
N GLN A 87 -2.85 -2.80 10.02
CA GLN A 87 -2.65 -4.23 10.00
C GLN A 87 -1.27 -4.60 10.54
N ALA A 88 -1.23 -5.48 11.54
CA ALA A 88 0.02 -6.07 12.02
C ALA A 88 0.54 -7.09 11.00
N VAL A 89 1.83 -7.02 10.72
CA VAL A 89 2.55 -7.91 9.79
C VAL A 89 3.70 -8.56 10.52
N ARG A 90 3.81 -9.86 10.39
CA ARG A 90 4.93 -10.62 10.94
C ARG A 90 5.89 -11.03 9.83
N LEU A 91 7.18 -10.80 10.06
CA LEU A 91 8.27 -11.11 9.17
C LEU A 91 9.02 -12.34 9.73
N GLU A 92 8.80 -13.49 9.13
CA GLU A 92 9.36 -14.77 9.58
C GLU A 92 10.64 -15.08 8.82
N GLY A 93 11.79 -15.00 9.50
CA GLY A 93 13.10 -15.26 8.92
C GLY A 93 13.53 -16.71 9.04
N HIS A 94 14.08 -17.23 7.94
CA HIS A 94 14.53 -18.62 7.82
C HIS A 94 15.93 -18.72 7.20
N ALA A 95 16.60 -19.83 7.52
CA ALA A 95 17.88 -20.23 6.98
C ALA A 95 17.79 -21.67 6.44
N ASP A 96 18.80 -22.07 5.67
CA ASP A 96 19.04 -23.48 5.35
C ASP A 96 19.74 -24.20 6.53
N GLU A 97 19.96 -25.50 6.37
CA GLU A 97 20.55 -26.35 7.43
C GLU A 97 22.08 -26.24 7.54
N LEU A 98 22.72 -25.38 6.75
CA LEU A 98 24.18 -25.23 6.82
C LEU A 98 24.59 -24.28 7.93
N GLY A 99 25.38 -24.75 8.88
CA GLY A 99 25.86 -23.98 10.01
C GLY A 99 25.41 -24.53 11.36
N THR A 100 25.53 -23.71 12.41
CA THR A 100 24.98 -24.07 13.71
C THR A 100 23.57 -23.47 13.87
N ARG A 101 22.76 -24.11 14.71
CA ARG A 101 21.41 -23.66 15.01
C ARG A 101 21.38 -22.19 15.46
N GLU A 102 22.28 -21.80 16.33
CA GLU A 102 22.39 -20.43 16.85
C GLU A 102 22.76 -19.45 15.76
N TYR A 103 23.68 -19.85 14.88
CA TYR A 103 24.05 -19.03 13.71
C TYR A 103 22.87 -18.84 12.76
N ASN A 104 22.14 -19.89 12.44
CA ASN A 104 21.01 -19.88 11.54
C ASN A 104 19.83 -19.09 12.12
N LEU A 105 19.62 -19.16 13.44
CA LEU A 105 18.63 -18.31 14.11
C LEU A 105 18.98 -16.83 13.97
N ALA A 106 20.23 -16.46 14.20
CA ALA A 106 20.71 -15.08 14.04
C ALA A 106 20.69 -14.64 12.56
N LEU A 107 20.98 -15.54 11.60
CA LEU A 107 20.90 -15.22 10.16
C LEU A 107 19.46 -14.97 9.71
N GLY A 108 18.51 -15.81 10.17
CA GLY A 108 17.08 -15.60 9.91
C GLY A 108 16.59 -14.27 10.48
N GLU A 109 17.03 -13.90 11.67
CA GLU A 109 16.71 -12.60 12.26
C GLU A 109 17.29 -11.43 11.46
N ARG A 110 18.55 -11.51 11.02
CA ARG A 110 19.16 -10.47 10.16
C ARG A 110 18.40 -10.28 8.86
N ARG A 111 17.94 -11.37 8.22
CA ARG A 111 17.12 -11.33 7.00
C ARG A 111 15.77 -10.64 7.22
N ALA A 112 15.07 -11.03 8.28
CA ALA A 112 13.78 -10.43 8.62
C ALA A 112 13.92 -8.94 8.99
N ASN A 113 14.99 -8.56 9.70
CA ASN A 113 15.31 -7.17 9.99
C ASN A 113 15.62 -6.38 8.72
N ALA A 114 16.34 -6.95 7.73
CA ALA A 114 16.59 -6.29 6.46
C ALA A 114 15.30 -5.98 5.69
N VAL A 115 14.32 -6.90 5.73
CA VAL A 115 12.99 -6.66 5.15
C VAL A 115 12.24 -5.58 5.93
N ARG A 116 12.22 -5.66 7.26
CA ARG A 116 11.58 -4.65 8.12
C ARG A 116 12.13 -3.27 7.86
N ASP A 117 13.45 -3.13 7.91
CA ASP A 117 14.11 -1.83 7.77
C ASP A 117 13.84 -1.22 6.39
N PHE A 118 13.78 -2.05 5.36
CA PHE A 118 13.39 -1.59 4.02
C PHE A 118 11.93 -1.12 3.98
N LEU A 119 10.98 -1.87 4.56
CA LEU A 119 9.56 -1.47 4.63
C LEU A 119 9.37 -0.16 5.41
N VAL A 120 10.09 0.00 6.53
CA VAL A 120 10.08 1.25 7.33
C VAL A 120 10.63 2.41 6.49
N LEU A 121 11.72 2.21 5.74
CA LEU A 121 12.27 3.22 4.83
C LEU A 121 11.26 3.62 3.74
N GLN A 122 10.39 2.70 3.33
CA GLN A 122 9.29 2.96 2.40
C GLN A 122 8.06 3.58 3.08
N GLY A 123 8.09 3.88 4.38
CA GLY A 123 7.03 4.59 5.11
C GLY A 123 5.98 3.70 5.78
N VAL A 124 6.26 2.40 5.95
CA VAL A 124 5.44 1.50 6.79
C VAL A 124 5.76 1.77 8.27
N ASP A 125 4.74 1.80 9.13
CA ASP A 125 4.94 1.99 10.56
C ASP A 125 5.72 0.81 11.18
N ALA A 126 6.83 1.11 11.83
CA ALA A 126 7.66 0.12 12.50
C ALA A 126 6.90 -0.65 13.60
N ALA A 127 5.92 -0.01 14.25
CA ALA A 127 5.11 -0.64 15.30
C ALA A 127 4.16 -1.72 14.75
N SER A 128 3.87 -1.70 13.45
CA SER A 128 3.07 -2.73 12.79
C SER A 128 3.88 -3.95 12.32
N LEU A 129 5.21 -3.92 12.44
CA LEU A 129 6.11 -4.94 11.91
C LEU A 129 6.77 -5.74 13.04
N GLU A 130 6.39 -7.00 13.17
CA GLU A 130 6.98 -7.96 14.11
C GLU A 130 8.03 -8.82 13.40
N VAL A 131 9.21 -8.98 13.98
CA VAL A 131 10.28 -9.83 13.45
C VAL A 131 10.39 -11.10 14.31
N ILE A 132 10.35 -12.26 13.65
CA ILE A 132 10.59 -13.57 14.28
C ILE A 132 11.57 -14.34 13.41
N SER A 133 12.52 -15.02 14.04
CA SER A 133 13.40 -15.96 13.35
C SER A 133 13.09 -17.39 13.80
N TYR A 134 13.01 -18.26 12.82
CA TYR A 134 12.95 -19.72 13.04
C TYR A 134 14.27 -20.40 12.65
N GLY A 135 15.23 -19.65 12.11
CA GLY A 135 16.47 -20.27 11.62
C GLY A 135 16.19 -21.41 10.66
N GLU A 136 16.77 -22.58 10.92
CA GLU A 136 16.59 -23.81 10.13
C GLU A 136 15.41 -24.69 10.58
N GLU A 137 14.73 -24.33 11.68
CA GLU A 137 13.74 -25.21 12.34
C GLU A 137 12.44 -25.40 11.56
N ARG A 138 12.13 -24.50 10.62
CA ARG A 138 10.92 -24.56 9.80
C ARG A 138 11.28 -24.51 8.30
N PRO A 139 11.82 -25.59 7.74
CA PRO A 139 12.15 -25.65 6.33
C PRO A 139 10.89 -25.59 5.45
N ALA A 140 10.95 -24.85 4.35
CA ALA A 140 9.90 -24.86 3.31
C ALA A 140 10.00 -26.15 2.49
N GLN A 141 11.22 -26.63 2.28
CA GLN A 141 11.50 -27.86 1.55
C GLN A 141 12.46 -28.73 2.35
N ALA A 142 12.05 -29.96 2.59
CA ALA A 142 12.93 -30.97 3.19
C ALA A 142 13.99 -31.44 2.18
N GLY A 143 15.16 -31.80 2.70
CA GLY A 143 16.27 -32.28 1.90
C GLY A 143 17.44 -31.32 1.86
N SER A 144 18.62 -31.83 1.43
CA SER A 144 19.89 -31.12 1.42
C SER A 144 20.41 -30.80 0.01
N SER A 145 19.51 -30.79 -0.98
CA SER A 145 19.84 -30.31 -2.30
C SER A 145 19.96 -28.79 -2.34
N GLU A 146 20.78 -28.23 -3.23
CA GLU A 146 20.88 -26.77 -3.32
C GLU A 146 19.52 -26.11 -3.68
N SER A 147 18.66 -26.77 -4.42
CA SER A 147 17.31 -26.30 -4.70
C SER A 147 16.45 -26.24 -3.43
N ALA A 148 16.53 -27.22 -2.54
CA ALA A 148 15.82 -27.19 -1.27
C ALA A 148 16.36 -26.08 -0.35
N ARG A 149 17.70 -25.95 -0.27
CA ARG A 149 18.35 -24.87 0.49
C ARG A 149 17.92 -23.49 0.00
N ALA A 150 17.90 -23.28 -1.31
CA ALA A 150 17.47 -22.01 -1.89
C ALA A 150 16.03 -21.64 -1.48
N MET A 151 15.12 -22.63 -1.41
CA MET A 151 13.75 -22.41 -0.91
C MET A 151 13.69 -22.16 0.60
N ASN A 152 14.66 -22.64 1.36
CA ASN A 152 14.73 -22.46 2.81
C ASN A 152 15.29 -21.07 3.19
N ARG A 153 16.17 -20.49 2.39
CA ARG A 153 16.76 -19.16 2.60
C ARG A 153 15.75 -18.06 2.26
N ARG A 154 14.78 -17.83 3.14
CA ARG A 154 13.65 -16.93 2.85
C ARG A 154 13.22 -16.09 4.04
N VAL A 155 12.44 -15.08 3.76
CA VAL A 155 11.56 -14.39 4.74
C VAL A 155 10.13 -14.48 4.23
N VAL A 156 9.21 -14.82 5.12
CA VAL A 156 7.77 -14.89 4.84
C VAL A 156 7.10 -13.67 5.47
N ILE A 157 6.28 -12.98 4.68
CA ILE A 157 5.47 -11.82 5.10
C ILE A 157 4.07 -12.34 5.44
N VAL A 158 3.75 -12.43 6.72
CA VAL A 158 2.47 -12.94 7.24
C VAL A 158 1.60 -11.77 7.69
N LYS A 159 0.39 -11.68 7.11
CA LYS A 159 -0.58 -10.62 7.37
C LYS A 159 -1.76 -11.15 8.18
#